data_3a0226d1297001d185480b4c08d1ceb4
#
_entry.id   3a0226d1297001d185480b4c08d1ceb4
#
_cell.length_a   1.000
_cell.length_b   1.000
_cell.length_c   1.000
_cell.angle_alpha   90.00
_cell.angle_beta   90.00
_cell.angle_gamma   90.00
#
_symmetry.space_group_name_H-M   'P 1'
#
loop_
_entity.id
_entity.type
_entity.pdbx_description
1 polymer ?
#
loop_
_entity_poly.entity_id
_entity_poly.type
_entity_poly.pdbx_seq_one_letter_code
_entity_poly.pdbx_strand_id
1 'polypeptide(L)'
;MDAPSLRTKRLVLLPLGSADLDEAAALFADPRVMVHVDGGTRDRSTTSRLLQANERCWKNEGWGLWAIRDAISGAFIGQSGLQRITELQDADVEFSAIIGRRNWRKGIATEAAN
;
A
#
# COMPACT_ATOMS: atom_id res chain seq x y z
N MET A 1 9.55 18.85 -6.24
CA MET A 1 10.17 17.54 -6.50
C MET A 1 9.07 16.53 -6.73
N ASP A 2 9.15 15.86 -7.85
CA ASP A 2 8.12 14.86 -8.18
C ASP A 2 8.26 13.64 -7.29
N ALA A 3 7.12 13.04 -6.94
CA ALA A 3 7.12 11.80 -6.19
C ALA A 3 7.78 10.69 -7.03
N PRO A 4 8.52 9.77 -6.39
CA PRO A 4 9.08 8.65 -7.13
C PRO A 4 7.97 7.79 -7.72
N SER A 5 8.26 7.14 -8.83
CA SER A 5 7.33 6.20 -9.44
C SER A 5 8.11 5.03 -10.03
N LEU A 6 7.48 3.87 -10.01
CA LEU A 6 8.02 2.67 -10.66
C LEU A 6 6.98 2.12 -11.63
N ARG A 7 7.46 1.58 -12.73
CA ARG A 7 6.57 1.00 -13.72
C ARG A 7 7.07 -0.39 -14.10
N THR A 8 6.17 -1.36 -14.03
CA THR A 8 6.42 -2.71 -14.53
C THR A 8 5.58 -2.91 -15.79
N LYS A 9 5.59 -4.12 -16.33
CA LYS A 9 4.85 -4.44 -17.54
C LYS A 9 3.35 -4.13 -17.41
N ARG A 10 2.76 -4.44 -16.24
CA ARG A 10 1.31 -4.31 -16.01
C ARG A 10 0.94 -3.24 -15.00
N LEU A 11 1.90 -2.74 -14.24
CA LEU A 11 1.64 -1.97 -13.04
C LEU A 11 2.35 -0.63 -13.05
N VAL A 12 1.73 0.34 -12.37
CA VAL A 12 2.38 1.60 -11.98
C VAL A 12 2.34 1.65 -10.46
N LEU A 13 3.49 1.95 -9.86
CA LEU A 13 3.62 2.08 -8.41
C LEU A 13 3.96 3.53 -8.09
N LEU A 14 3.15 4.14 -7.22
CA LEU A 14 3.34 5.51 -6.73
C LEU A 14 3.28 5.46 -5.21
N PRO A 15 3.97 6.37 -4.50
CA PRO A 15 3.84 6.39 -3.04
C PRO A 15 2.38 6.45 -2.62
N LEU A 16 2.01 5.55 -1.72
CA LEU A 16 0.65 5.50 -1.20
C LEU A 16 0.40 6.73 -0.31
N GLY A 17 -0.63 7.49 -0.60
CA GLY A 17 -0.90 8.72 0.12
C GLY A 17 -2.36 9.08 0.17
N SER A 18 -2.66 10.26 0.69
CA SER A 18 -4.03 10.73 0.94
C SER A 18 -4.89 10.76 -0.31
N ALA A 19 -4.29 10.91 -1.49
CA ALA A 19 -5.03 10.86 -2.74
C ALA A 19 -5.65 9.50 -3.03
N ASP A 20 -5.16 8.45 -2.37
CA ASP A 20 -5.64 7.08 -2.53
C ASP A 20 -6.69 6.69 -1.47
N LEU A 21 -7.14 7.63 -0.64
CA LEU A 21 -7.92 7.32 0.56
C LEU A 21 -9.20 6.52 0.26
N ASP A 22 -9.99 6.95 -0.72
CA ASP A 22 -11.26 6.26 -1.01
C ASP A 22 -11.05 4.81 -1.39
N GLU A 23 -10.09 4.56 -2.25
CA GLU A 23 -9.79 3.23 -2.76
C GLU A 23 -9.09 2.37 -1.71
N ALA A 24 -8.17 2.96 -0.97
CA ALA A 24 -7.48 2.24 0.12
C ALA A 24 -8.45 1.90 1.25
N ALA A 25 -9.37 2.81 1.59
CA ALA A 25 -10.37 2.56 2.62
C ALA A 25 -11.27 1.38 2.25
N ALA A 26 -11.67 1.29 0.98
CA ALA A 26 -12.47 0.16 0.50
C ALA A 26 -11.69 -1.15 0.62
N LEU A 27 -10.42 -1.15 0.26
CA LEU A 27 -9.56 -2.33 0.35
C LEU A 27 -9.41 -2.79 1.80
N PHE A 28 -9.10 -1.88 2.71
CA PHE A 28 -8.81 -2.21 4.10
C PHE A 28 -10.07 -2.51 4.91
N ALA A 29 -11.25 -2.20 4.39
CA ALA A 29 -12.52 -2.55 5.00
C ALA A 29 -13.02 -3.93 4.57
N ASP A 30 -12.39 -4.56 3.57
CA ASP A 30 -12.79 -5.87 3.06
C ASP A 30 -12.28 -6.96 4.02
N PRO A 31 -13.18 -7.67 4.76
CA PRO A 31 -12.73 -8.67 5.72
C PRO A 31 -12.02 -9.86 5.07
N ARG A 32 -12.31 -10.15 3.81
CA ARG A 32 -11.63 -11.25 3.12
C ARG A 32 -10.20 -10.91 2.77
N VAL A 33 -9.93 -9.64 2.45
CA VAL A 33 -8.58 -9.14 2.21
C VAL A 33 -7.79 -9.11 3.50
N MET A 34 -8.43 -8.68 4.60
CA MET A 34 -7.74 -8.36 5.85
C MET A 34 -7.70 -9.52 6.86
N VAL A 35 -8.19 -10.70 6.49
CA VAL A 35 -8.32 -11.83 7.43
C VAL A 35 -6.99 -12.25 8.04
N HIS A 36 -5.88 -12.10 7.32
CA HIS A 36 -4.55 -12.46 7.81
C HIS A 36 -3.68 -11.25 8.12
N VAL A 37 -4.27 -10.06 8.12
CA VAL A 37 -3.54 -8.83 8.45
C VAL A 37 -3.76 -8.53 9.93
N ASP A 38 -2.68 -8.25 10.64
CA ASP A 38 -2.75 -7.91 12.04
C ASP A 38 -3.70 -6.72 12.27
N GLY A 39 -4.62 -6.88 13.24
CA GLY A 39 -5.63 -5.89 13.51
C GLY A 39 -6.89 -6.02 12.65
N GLY A 40 -6.90 -6.86 11.61
CA GLY A 40 -8.06 -7.09 10.76
C GLY A 40 -8.45 -5.88 9.92
N THR A 41 -9.75 -5.71 9.69
CA THR A 41 -10.25 -4.58 8.88
C THR A 41 -9.98 -3.24 9.57
N ARG A 42 -9.85 -2.19 8.75
CA ARG A 42 -9.57 -0.83 9.21
C ARG A 42 -10.69 0.10 8.76
N ASP A 43 -11.10 1.00 9.65
CA ASP A 43 -12.06 2.02 9.29
C ASP A 43 -11.38 3.15 8.50
N ARG A 44 -12.20 4.07 7.98
CA ARG A 44 -11.68 5.16 7.14
C ARG A 44 -10.75 6.09 7.92
N SER A 45 -11.05 6.37 9.17
CA SER A 45 -10.22 7.22 10.02
C SER A 45 -8.84 6.62 10.22
N THR A 46 -8.77 5.34 10.55
CA THR A 46 -7.51 4.61 10.70
C THR A 46 -6.73 4.60 9.38
N THR A 47 -7.41 4.30 8.28
CA THR A 47 -6.78 4.31 6.95
C THR A 47 -6.20 5.68 6.63
N SER A 48 -6.95 6.75 6.88
CA SER A 48 -6.47 8.11 6.64
C SER A 48 -5.18 8.41 7.40
N ARG A 49 -5.11 8.03 8.67
CA ARG A 49 -3.90 8.23 9.48
C ARG A 49 -2.72 7.44 8.97
N LEU A 50 -2.96 6.22 8.52
CA LEU A 50 -1.89 5.38 7.95
C LEU A 50 -1.35 5.97 6.67
N LEU A 51 -2.21 6.50 5.80
CA LEU A 51 -1.77 7.13 4.56
C LEU A 51 -0.94 8.39 4.84
N GLN A 52 -1.35 9.18 5.80
CA GLN A 52 -0.59 10.38 6.21
C GLN A 52 0.77 9.99 6.79
N ALA A 53 0.81 8.94 7.61
CA ALA A 53 2.07 8.44 8.15
C ALA A 53 3.00 7.94 7.04
N ASN A 54 2.43 7.29 6.03
CA ASN A 54 3.21 6.82 4.89
C ASN A 54 3.76 7.98 4.07
N GLU A 55 2.98 9.04 3.88
CA GLU A 55 3.47 10.25 3.20
C GLU A 55 4.67 10.85 3.94
N ARG A 56 4.61 10.90 5.27
CA ARG A 56 5.73 11.38 6.07
C ARG A 56 6.95 10.46 5.94
N CYS A 57 6.73 9.16 5.90
CA CYS A 57 7.80 8.18 5.74
C CYS A 57 8.54 8.40 4.41
N TRP A 58 7.81 8.54 3.32
CA TRP A 58 8.39 8.83 2.02
C TRP A 58 9.19 10.14 2.04
N LYS A 59 8.61 11.17 2.65
CA LYS A 59 9.24 12.49 2.71
C LYS A 59 10.54 12.46 3.52
N ASN A 60 10.52 11.77 4.66
CA ASN A 60 11.62 11.82 5.62
C ASN A 60 12.67 10.73 5.39
N GLU A 61 12.27 9.56 4.91
CA GLU A 61 13.13 8.40 4.81
C GLU A 61 13.45 8.02 3.37
N GLY A 62 12.66 8.47 2.41
CA GLY A 62 12.84 8.11 1.00
C GLY A 62 12.32 6.73 0.63
N TRP A 63 11.56 6.09 1.51
CA TRP A 63 10.93 4.79 1.26
C TRP A 63 9.58 4.72 1.98
N GLY A 64 8.79 3.71 1.65
CA GLY A 64 7.48 3.51 2.24
C GLY A 64 6.67 2.49 1.45
N LEU A 65 5.36 2.56 1.63
CA LEU A 65 4.43 1.72 0.89
C LEU A 65 4.08 2.36 -0.44
N TRP A 66 3.97 1.53 -1.47
CA TRP A 66 3.54 1.92 -2.80
C TRP A 66 2.06 1.64 -2.98
N ALA A 67 1.35 2.56 -3.64
CA ALA A 67 0.05 2.26 -4.22
C ALA A 67 0.29 1.55 -5.54
N ILE A 68 -0.36 0.41 -5.75
CA ILE A 68 -0.24 -0.39 -6.97
C ILE A 68 -1.47 -0.12 -7.82
N ARG A 69 -1.24 0.35 -9.05
CA ARG A 69 -2.32 0.61 -10.00
C ARG A 69 -2.08 -0.13 -11.30
N ASP A 70 -3.17 -0.48 -11.97
CA ASP A 70 -3.10 -1.04 -13.31
C ASP A 70 -2.53 0.00 -14.27
N ALA A 71 -1.55 -0.39 -15.08
CA ALA A 71 -0.84 0.56 -15.95
C ALA A 71 -1.73 1.10 -17.08
N ILE A 72 -2.80 0.40 -17.42
CA ILE A 72 -3.70 0.80 -18.52
C ILE A 72 -4.90 1.54 -17.97
N SER A 73 -5.61 0.96 -17.00
CA SER A 73 -6.87 1.51 -16.49
C SER A 73 -6.69 2.54 -15.38
N GLY A 74 -5.56 2.50 -14.67
CA GLY A 74 -5.35 3.30 -13.47
C GLY A 74 -6.05 2.76 -12.22
N ALA A 75 -6.71 1.61 -12.31
CA ALA A 75 -7.45 1.05 -11.20
C ALA A 75 -6.53 0.71 -10.03
N PHE A 76 -6.97 1.04 -8.82
CA PHE A 76 -6.23 0.72 -7.60
C PHE A 76 -6.31 -0.77 -7.33
N ILE A 77 -5.16 -1.41 -7.21
CA ILE A 77 -5.06 -2.86 -7.02
C ILE A 77 -4.73 -3.20 -5.57
N GLY A 78 -3.89 -2.41 -4.92
CA GLY A 78 -3.47 -2.68 -3.56
C GLY A 78 -2.27 -1.86 -3.15
N GLN A 79 -1.55 -2.36 -2.17
CA GLN A 79 -0.33 -1.73 -1.69
C GLN A 79 0.78 -2.76 -1.56
N SER A 80 2.01 -2.31 -1.68
CA SER A 80 3.17 -3.13 -1.30
C SER A 80 4.34 -2.22 -0.98
N GLY A 81 5.29 -2.74 -0.22
CA GLY A 81 6.50 -2.00 0.09
C GLY A 81 6.93 -2.18 1.53
N LEU A 82 7.72 -1.24 1.99
CA LEU A 82 8.28 -1.27 3.33
C LEU A 82 7.47 -0.37 4.25
N GLN A 83 7.28 -0.83 5.47
CA GLN A 83 6.64 -0.02 6.50
C GLN A 83 7.34 -0.22 7.83
N ARG A 84 7.24 0.80 8.68
CA ARG A 84 7.82 0.76 10.00
C ARG A 84 6.86 0.06 10.96
N ILE A 85 7.40 -0.83 11.80
CA ILE A 85 6.60 -1.47 12.85
C ILE A 85 6.54 -0.50 14.03
N THR A 86 5.37 0.10 14.26
CA THR A 86 5.21 1.19 15.21
C THR A 86 5.26 0.77 16.67
N GLU A 87 5.08 -0.51 16.96
CA GLU A 87 5.09 -1.01 18.33
C GLU A 87 6.49 -1.24 18.88
N LEU A 88 7.49 -1.19 18.02
CA LEU A 88 8.88 -1.37 18.41
C LEU A 88 9.61 -0.05 18.33
N GLN A 89 10.32 0.31 19.39
CA GLN A 89 11.02 1.59 19.45
C GLN A 89 12.22 1.65 18.51
N ASP A 90 12.80 0.51 18.21
CA ASP A 90 13.85 0.42 17.21
C ASP A 90 13.18 0.27 15.86
N ALA A 91 13.73 0.95 14.88
CA ALA A 91 13.13 1.12 13.57
C ALA A 91 13.14 -0.18 12.76
N ASP A 92 12.44 -1.20 13.26
CA ASP A 92 12.23 -2.40 12.49
C ASP A 92 11.31 -2.07 11.32
N VAL A 93 11.70 -2.54 10.16
CA VAL A 93 11.00 -2.32 8.91
C VAL A 93 10.57 -3.68 8.38
N GLU A 94 9.31 -3.78 7.98
CA GLU A 94 8.80 -5.02 7.39
C GLU A 94 8.28 -4.76 5.98
N PHE A 95 8.32 -5.79 5.16
CA PHE A 95 7.66 -5.78 3.86
C PHE A 95 6.18 -6.12 4.05
N SER A 96 5.33 -5.36 3.39
CA SER A 96 3.88 -5.57 3.39
C SER A 96 3.36 -5.61 1.97
N ALA A 97 2.39 -6.49 1.72
CA ALA A 97 1.67 -6.53 0.45
C ALA A 97 0.22 -6.90 0.72
N ILE A 98 -0.70 -6.02 0.33
CA ILE A 98 -2.14 -6.23 0.47
C ILE A 98 -2.77 -5.97 -0.90
N ILE A 99 -3.35 -7.00 -1.49
CA ILE A 99 -3.89 -6.97 -2.84
C ILE A 99 -5.39 -7.23 -2.80
N GLY A 100 -6.16 -6.44 -3.55
CA GLY A 100 -7.60 -6.63 -3.68
C GLY A 100 -7.95 -7.98 -4.30
N ARG A 101 -9.08 -8.57 -3.89
CA ARG A 101 -9.45 -9.94 -4.24
C ARG A 101 -9.51 -10.22 -5.75
N ARG A 102 -9.92 -9.22 -6.53
CA ARG A 102 -10.01 -9.36 -7.99
C ARG A 102 -8.67 -9.70 -8.65
N ASN A 103 -7.58 -9.39 -7.96
CA ASN A 103 -6.24 -9.51 -8.51
C ASN A 103 -5.43 -10.60 -7.85
N TRP A 104 -6.05 -11.41 -6.98
CA TRP A 104 -5.36 -12.54 -6.36
C TRP A 104 -4.95 -13.56 -7.44
N ARG A 105 -3.82 -14.22 -7.21
CA ARG A 105 -3.28 -15.28 -8.07
C ARG A 105 -2.90 -14.81 -9.48
N LYS A 106 -2.69 -13.50 -9.64
CA LYS A 106 -2.23 -12.94 -10.92
C LYS A 106 -0.75 -12.58 -10.91
N GLY A 107 -0.03 -12.96 -9.85
CA GLY A 107 1.39 -12.63 -9.72
C GLY A 107 1.66 -11.17 -9.44
N ILE A 108 0.65 -10.41 -9.00
CA ILE A 108 0.76 -8.97 -8.80
C ILE A 108 1.75 -8.64 -7.68
N ALA A 109 1.63 -9.31 -6.53
CA ALA A 109 2.51 -9.02 -5.40
C ALA A 109 3.97 -9.32 -5.76
N THR A 110 4.22 -10.41 -6.48
CA THR A 110 5.55 -10.79 -6.96
C THR A 110 6.09 -9.76 -7.94
N GLU A 111 5.27 -9.34 -8.90
CA GLU A 111 5.66 -8.33 -9.88
C GLU A 111 6.01 -7.01 -9.20
N ALA A 112 5.20 -6.57 -8.24
CA ALA A 112 5.42 -5.31 -7.52
C ALA A 112 6.69 -5.36 -6.66
N ALA A 113 7.04 -6.53 -6.12
CA ALA A 113 8.22 -6.69 -5.27
C ALA A 113 9.53 -6.74 -6.06
N ASN A 114 9.46 -7.05 -7.34
CA ASN A 114 10.62 -7.09 -8.21
C ASN A 114 10.89 -5.73 -8.83
#